data_fc27ad6d718cc14703e452dfe3267873
#
_entry.id   fc27ad6d718cc14703e452dfe3267873
#
_cell.length_a   1.000
_cell.length_b   1.000
_cell.length_c   1.000
_cell.angle_alpha   90.00
_cell.angle_beta   90.00
_cell.angle_gamma   90.00
#
_symmetry.space_group_name_H-M   'P 1'
#
loop_
_entity.id
_entity.type
_entity.pdbx_description
1 polymer ?
#
loop_
_entity_poly.entity_id
_entity_poly.type
_entity_poly.pdbx_seq_one_letter_code
_entity_poly.pdbx_strand_id
1 'polypeptide(L)'
;KSDLILITGGLGPTADDMTKPLLCDYFGGKLVRDESVLKHIEYLFQEVYRRPGALLERNKRQADVPDVCEVLPNAIGTAPGMLFRKEGKIFISLPGVPAEMKKLVAMEENQKIKVSINRGWKRWV
;
A
#
# COMPACT_ATOMS: atom_id res chain seq x y z
N LYS A 1 -8.75 21.79 7.47
CA LYS A 1 -9.32 20.44 7.60
C LYS A 1 -9.14 19.68 6.31
N SER A 2 -8.52 18.53 6.40
CA SER A 2 -8.33 17.67 5.24
C SER A 2 -9.28 16.49 5.32
N ASP A 3 -9.97 16.21 4.21
CA ASP A 3 -10.84 15.03 4.09
C ASP A 3 -10.07 13.84 3.49
N LEU A 4 -8.96 14.11 2.82
CA LEU A 4 -8.08 13.12 2.23
C LEU A 4 -6.66 13.39 2.68
N ILE A 5 -6.01 12.37 3.23
CA ILE A 5 -4.62 12.44 3.69
C ILE A 5 -3.82 11.40 2.93
N LEU A 6 -2.77 11.85 2.24
CA LEU A 6 -1.85 10.96 1.52
C LEU A 6 -0.57 10.79 2.32
N ILE A 7 -0.15 9.55 2.49
CA ILE A 7 1.08 9.19 3.20
C ILE A 7 1.94 8.42 2.21
N THR A 8 3.21 8.80 2.07
CA THR A 8 4.11 8.13 1.14
C THR A 8 5.39 7.68 1.83
N GLY A 9 5.92 6.53 1.39
CA GLY A 9 7.19 6.00 1.89
C GLY A 9 7.07 5.16 3.14
N GLY A 10 8.20 4.64 3.59
CA GLY A 10 8.29 3.84 4.80
C GLY A 10 7.65 2.46 4.75
N LEU A 11 7.42 1.92 3.54
CA LEU A 11 6.75 0.64 3.34
C LEU A 11 7.68 -0.50 2.93
N GLY A 12 8.99 -0.26 2.90
CA GLY A 12 9.97 -1.26 2.50
C GLY A 12 10.18 -2.34 3.57
N PRO A 13 11.04 -3.33 3.26
CA PRO A 13 11.26 -4.48 4.14
C PRO A 13 12.29 -4.24 5.25
N THR A 14 12.85 -3.05 5.37
CA THR A 14 13.90 -2.76 6.35
C THR A 14 13.32 -2.35 7.70
N ALA A 15 14.17 -2.41 8.73
CA ALA A 15 13.76 -2.02 10.08
C ALA A 15 13.42 -0.53 10.19
N ASP A 16 13.92 0.29 9.27
CA ASP A 16 13.65 1.74 9.25
C ASP A 16 12.29 2.07 8.66
N ASP A 17 11.63 1.12 8.03
CA ASP A 17 10.34 1.32 7.41
C ASP A 17 9.22 1.14 8.43
N MET A 18 8.89 2.21 9.11
CA MET A 18 7.99 2.21 10.26
C MET A 18 6.54 2.55 9.95
N THR A 19 6.23 2.92 8.70
CA THR A 19 4.90 3.41 8.34
C THR A 19 3.79 2.40 8.67
N LYS A 20 3.99 1.15 8.30
CA LYS A 20 2.97 0.12 8.47
C LYS A 20 2.64 -0.17 9.94
N PRO A 21 3.65 -0.38 10.83
CA PRO A 21 3.35 -0.53 12.25
C PRO A 21 2.68 0.68 12.88
N LEU A 22 3.09 1.89 12.50
CA LEU A 22 2.50 3.12 13.02
C LEU A 22 1.04 3.27 12.58
N LEU A 23 0.74 2.96 11.32
CA LEU A 23 -0.64 3.00 10.83
C LEU A 23 -1.50 1.96 11.52
N CYS A 24 -0.93 0.78 11.75
CA CYS A 24 -1.63 -0.29 12.46
C CYS A 24 -2.04 0.16 13.87
N ASP A 25 -1.12 0.77 14.60
CA ASP A 25 -1.39 1.31 15.93
C ASP A 25 -2.41 2.44 15.91
N TYR A 26 -2.23 3.37 14.98
CA TYR A 26 -3.11 4.54 14.88
C TYR A 26 -4.57 4.17 14.61
N PHE A 27 -4.78 3.19 13.72
CA PHE A 27 -6.12 2.77 13.34
C PHE A 27 -6.68 1.61 14.18
N GLY A 28 -5.92 1.13 15.15
CA GLY A 28 -6.39 0.11 16.09
C GLY A 28 -6.49 -1.29 15.51
N GLY A 29 -5.67 -1.61 14.53
CA GLY A 29 -5.65 -2.92 13.91
C GLY A 29 -4.46 -3.77 14.31
N LYS A 30 -4.30 -4.88 13.63
CA LYS A 30 -3.13 -5.75 13.74
C LYS A 30 -2.70 -6.20 12.35
N LEU A 31 -1.43 -6.53 12.21
CA LEU A 31 -0.88 -6.98 10.93
C LEU A 31 -1.33 -8.41 10.64
N VAL A 32 -1.84 -8.62 9.42
CA VAL A 32 -2.23 -9.93 8.92
C VAL A 32 -1.63 -10.15 7.55
N ARG A 33 -1.30 -11.39 7.22
CA ARG A 33 -0.71 -11.71 5.91
C ARG A 33 -1.79 -11.78 4.84
N ASP A 34 -1.68 -10.90 3.84
CA ASP A 34 -2.60 -10.90 2.70
C ASP A 34 -2.08 -11.87 1.63
N GLU A 35 -2.88 -12.88 1.32
CA GLU A 35 -2.47 -13.94 0.38
C GLU A 35 -2.31 -13.41 -1.05
N SER A 36 -3.16 -12.48 -1.48
CA SER A 36 -3.07 -11.91 -2.82
C SER A 36 -1.78 -11.11 -2.98
N VAL A 37 -1.42 -10.33 -1.96
CA VAL A 37 -0.17 -9.57 -1.98
C VAL A 37 1.02 -10.50 -1.94
N LEU A 38 0.97 -11.56 -1.14
CA LEU A 38 2.06 -12.54 -1.09
C LEU A 38 2.29 -13.21 -2.44
N LYS A 39 1.23 -13.63 -3.09
CA LYS A 39 1.33 -14.23 -4.43
C LYS A 39 1.93 -13.26 -5.44
N HIS A 40 1.58 -12.00 -5.36
CA HIS A 40 2.13 -10.98 -6.24
C HIS A 40 3.63 -10.77 -5.98
N ILE A 41 4.04 -10.76 -4.71
CA ILE A 41 5.46 -10.66 -4.35
C ILE A 41 6.24 -11.86 -4.90
N GLU A 42 5.70 -13.06 -4.73
CA GLU A 42 6.31 -14.27 -5.28
C GLU A 42 6.46 -14.18 -6.80
N TYR A 43 5.41 -13.73 -7.49
CA TYR A 43 5.45 -13.52 -8.93
C TYR A 43 6.55 -12.54 -9.35
N LEU A 44 6.65 -11.39 -8.66
CA LEU A 44 7.66 -10.39 -8.97
C LEU A 44 9.07 -10.94 -8.81
N PHE A 45 9.33 -11.68 -7.75
CA PHE A 45 10.66 -12.23 -7.50
C PHE A 45 11.02 -13.32 -8.50
N GLN A 46 10.08 -14.17 -8.88
CA GLN A 46 10.34 -15.27 -9.82
C GLN A 46 10.37 -14.82 -11.27
N GLU A 47 9.39 -14.06 -11.72
CA GLU A 47 9.18 -13.76 -13.13
C GLU A 47 9.75 -12.41 -13.57
N VAL A 48 9.75 -11.43 -12.70
CA VAL A 48 10.20 -10.07 -13.06
C VAL A 48 11.64 -9.84 -12.65
N TYR A 49 11.96 -10.09 -11.38
CA TYR A 49 13.33 -9.90 -10.88
C TYR A 49 14.23 -11.08 -11.17
N ARG A 50 13.67 -12.21 -11.54
CA ARG A 50 14.37 -13.43 -11.88
C ARG A 50 15.37 -13.86 -10.79
N ARG A 51 14.89 -13.88 -9.57
CA ARG A 51 15.66 -14.30 -8.40
C ARG A 51 15.13 -15.67 -7.93
N PRO A 52 15.73 -16.77 -8.42
CA PRO A 52 15.27 -18.10 -8.03
C PRO A 52 15.60 -18.38 -6.58
N GLY A 53 14.82 -19.25 -5.98
CA GLY A 53 15.02 -19.67 -4.61
C GLY A 53 13.86 -19.26 -3.71
N ALA A 54 13.93 -19.68 -2.45
CA ALA A 54 12.89 -19.37 -1.47
C ALA A 54 12.88 -17.87 -1.16
N LEU A 55 11.68 -17.32 -1.09
CA LEU A 55 11.49 -15.92 -0.73
C LEU A 55 11.88 -15.72 0.74
N LEU A 56 12.71 -14.69 0.99
CA LEU A 56 13.12 -14.38 2.36
C LEU A 56 11.96 -13.88 3.20
N GLU A 57 11.98 -14.19 4.50
CA GLU A 57 10.90 -13.79 5.40
C GLU A 57 10.68 -12.27 5.43
N ARG A 58 11.75 -11.48 5.37
CA ARG A 58 11.65 -10.03 5.32
C ARG A 58 10.86 -9.55 4.09
N ASN A 59 10.96 -10.26 2.97
CA ASN A 59 10.22 -9.92 1.77
C ASN A 59 8.76 -10.37 1.86
N LYS A 60 8.52 -11.51 2.48
CA LYS A 60 7.16 -12.00 2.73
C LYS A 60 6.38 -11.06 3.66
N ARG A 61 7.07 -10.42 4.60
CA ARG A 61 6.44 -9.47 5.52
C ARG A 61 5.86 -8.23 4.83
N GLN A 62 6.25 -7.96 3.60
CA GLN A 62 5.62 -6.89 2.83
C GLN A 62 4.17 -7.23 2.47
N ALA A 63 3.78 -8.49 2.58
CA ALA A 63 2.39 -8.91 2.42
C ALA A 63 1.58 -8.76 3.71
N ASP A 64 2.21 -8.39 4.82
CA ASP A 64 1.52 -8.16 6.07
C ASP A 64 0.93 -6.74 6.05
N VAL A 65 -0.38 -6.65 6.23
CA VAL A 65 -1.10 -5.37 6.18
C VAL A 65 -2.01 -5.26 7.40
N PRO A 66 -2.32 -4.03 7.85
CA PRO A 66 -3.30 -3.87 8.92
C PRO A 66 -4.66 -4.45 8.52
N ASP A 67 -5.27 -5.21 9.41
CA ASP A 67 -6.56 -5.86 9.11
C ASP A 67 -7.72 -4.86 8.97
N VAL A 68 -7.49 -3.61 9.34
CA VAL A 68 -8.49 -2.54 9.23
C VAL A 68 -8.37 -1.73 7.94
N CYS A 69 -7.44 -2.08 7.05
CA CYS A 69 -7.28 -1.35 5.79
C CYS A 69 -7.87 -2.09 4.61
N GLU A 70 -8.14 -1.35 3.53
CA GLU A 70 -8.40 -1.94 2.23
C GLU A 70 -7.09 -1.94 1.45
N VAL A 71 -6.70 -3.10 0.93
CA VAL A 71 -5.47 -3.23 0.14
C VAL A 71 -5.69 -2.65 -1.25
N LEU A 72 -4.73 -1.84 -1.69
CA LEU A 72 -4.74 -1.27 -3.04
C LEU A 72 -3.59 -1.93 -3.81
N PRO A 73 -3.89 -2.80 -4.80
CA PRO A 73 -2.85 -3.54 -5.51
C PRO A 73 -1.82 -2.63 -6.18
N ASN A 74 -0.55 -3.00 -6.05
CA ASN A 74 0.58 -2.32 -6.70
C ASN A 74 1.17 -3.26 -7.75
N ALA A 75 0.92 -2.98 -9.03
CA ALA A 75 1.29 -3.88 -10.11
C ALA A 75 2.79 -4.04 -10.32
N ILE A 76 3.58 -3.04 -9.96
CA ILE A 76 5.01 -3.00 -10.31
C ILE A 76 5.95 -3.06 -9.12
N GLY A 77 5.44 -3.15 -7.92
CA GLY A 77 6.28 -3.20 -6.71
C GLY A 77 5.72 -4.13 -5.66
N THR A 78 6.52 -4.37 -4.63
CA THR A 78 6.17 -5.32 -3.57
C THR A 78 5.32 -4.72 -2.45
N ALA A 79 5.34 -3.41 -2.30
CA ALA A 79 4.58 -2.74 -1.24
C ALA A 79 3.21 -2.33 -1.76
N PRO A 80 2.11 -2.86 -1.22
CA PRO A 80 0.78 -2.45 -1.63
C PRO A 80 0.42 -1.08 -1.10
N GLY A 81 -0.55 -0.43 -1.74
CA GLY A 81 -1.19 0.74 -1.15
C GLY A 81 -2.19 0.29 -0.10
N MET A 82 -2.52 1.18 0.81
CA MET A 82 -3.46 0.90 1.90
C MET A 82 -4.41 2.06 2.07
N LEU A 83 -5.70 1.76 2.16
CA LEU A 83 -6.73 2.78 2.35
C LEU A 83 -7.40 2.56 3.70
N PHE A 84 -7.44 3.62 4.49
CA PHE A 84 -8.09 3.61 5.81
C PHE A 84 -9.18 4.67 5.86
N ARG A 85 -10.22 4.40 6.65
CA ARG A 85 -11.29 5.37 6.89
C ARG A 85 -11.41 5.61 8.39
N LYS A 86 -11.46 6.87 8.78
CA LYS A 86 -11.64 7.23 10.19
C LYS A 86 -12.27 8.61 10.29
N GLU A 87 -13.34 8.71 11.06
CA GLU A 87 -14.02 9.98 11.35
C GLU A 87 -14.40 10.77 10.09
N GLY A 88 -14.88 10.06 9.07
CA GLY A 88 -15.28 10.69 7.81
C GLY A 88 -14.12 11.09 6.91
N LYS A 89 -12.88 10.78 7.30
CA LYS A 89 -11.69 11.08 6.52
C LYS A 89 -11.13 9.83 5.89
N ILE A 90 -10.42 10.01 4.77
CA ILE A 90 -9.78 8.92 4.06
C ILE A 90 -8.27 9.13 4.14
N PHE A 91 -7.57 8.06 4.54
CA PHE A 91 -6.11 8.03 4.61
C PHE A 91 -5.63 7.01 3.60
N ILE A 92 -4.72 7.41 2.72
CA ILE A 92 -4.16 6.50 1.72
C ILE A 92 -2.65 6.49 1.87
N SER A 93 -2.11 5.30 2.13
CA SER A 93 -0.67 5.09 2.20
C SER A 93 -0.18 4.53 0.88
N LEU A 94 0.82 5.17 0.28
CA LEU A 94 1.36 4.81 -1.03
C LEU A 94 2.86 4.54 -0.93
N PRO A 95 3.40 3.66 -1.80
CA PRO A 95 4.85 3.50 -1.91
C PRO A 95 5.52 4.82 -2.27
N GLY A 96 6.75 5.03 -1.77
CA GLY A 96 7.49 6.27 -2.01
C GLY A 96 8.10 6.40 -3.40
N VAL A 97 8.13 5.32 -4.19
CA VAL A 97 8.68 5.34 -5.55
C VAL A 97 7.68 5.99 -6.50
N PRO A 98 8.05 7.10 -7.19
CA PRO A 98 7.10 7.83 -8.03
C PRO A 98 6.41 7.00 -9.10
N ALA A 99 7.12 6.11 -9.78
CA ALA A 99 6.54 5.25 -10.81
C ALA A 99 5.48 4.32 -10.23
N GLU A 100 5.72 3.78 -9.03
CA GLU A 100 4.76 2.91 -8.36
C GLU A 100 3.52 3.67 -7.91
N MET A 101 3.69 4.87 -7.37
CA MET A 101 2.57 5.72 -6.98
C MET A 101 1.67 6.06 -8.16
N LYS A 102 2.27 6.47 -9.28
CA LYS A 102 1.53 6.81 -10.49
C LYS A 102 0.74 5.62 -11.04
N LYS A 103 1.40 4.46 -11.11
CA LYS A 103 0.77 3.24 -11.62
C LYS A 103 -0.36 2.79 -10.72
N LEU A 104 -0.14 2.83 -9.42
CA LEU A 104 -1.11 2.39 -8.42
C LEU A 104 -2.39 3.24 -8.50
N VAL A 105 -2.25 4.55 -8.60
CA VAL A 105 -3.39 5.46 -8.71
C VAL A 105 -4.12 5.27 -10.04
N ALA A 106 -3.40 4.95 -11.11
CA ALA A 106 -3.99 4.81 -12.44
C ALA A 106 -4.71 3.47 -12.67
N MET A 107 -4.47 2.45 -11.85
CA MET A 107 -5.08 1.13 -12.02
C MET A 107 -6.58 1.15 -11.78
N GLU A 108 -7.31 0.40 -12.62
CA GLU A 108 -8.77 0.29 -12.46
C GLU A 108 -9.17 -0.35 -11.14
N GLU A 109 -8.38 -1.31 -10.66
CA GLU A 109 -8.63 -1.97 -9.39
C GLU A 109 -8.62 -1.00 -8.21
N ASN A 110 -8.03 0.18 -8.41
CA ASN A 110 -7.92 1.20 -7.38
C ASN A 110 -8.88 2.39 -7.62
N GLN A 111 -10.06 2.11 -8.15
CA GLN A 111 -11.08 3.13 -8.44
C GLN A 111 -11.45 3.97 -7.22
N LYS A 112 -11.37 3.39 -6.03
CA LYS A 112 -11.65 4.11 -4.79
C LYS A 112 -10.73 5.29 -4.57
N ILE A 113 -9.44 5.13 -4.95
CA ILE A 113 -8.47 6.22 -4.91
C ILE A 113 -8.89 7.34 -5.86
N LYS A 114 -9.22 6.97 -7.10
CA LYS A 114 -9.63 7.95 -8.12
C LYS A 114 -10.82 8.76 -7.67
N VAL A 115 -11.84 8.12 -7.14
CA VAL A 115 -13.04 8.80 -6.64
C VAL A 115 -12.68 9.74 -5.48
N SER A 116 -11.87 9.26 -4.54
CA SER A 116 -11.47 10.05 -3.38
C SER A 116 -10.62 11.26 -3.78
N ILE A 117 -9.66 11.04 -4.68
CA ILE A 117 -8.81 12.10 -5.21
C ILE A 117 -9.64 13.14 -5.96
N ASN A 118 -10.53 12.68 -6.85
CA ASN A 118 -11.38 13.59 -7.62
C ASN A 118 -12.25 14.47 -6.73
N ARG A 119 -12.78 13.93 -5.64
CA ARG A 119 -13.56 14.71 -4.68
C ARG A 119 -12.72 15.75 -3.95
N GLY A 120 -11.50 15.36 -3.54
CA GLY A 120 -10.60 16.26 -2.83
C GLY A 120 -9.96 17.31 -3.74
N TRP A 121 -9.63 16.94 -4.97
CA TRP A 121 -8.83 17.77 -5.86
C TRP A 121 -9.64 18.74 -6.70
N LYS A 122 -10.95 18.65 -6.68
CA LYS A 122 -11.80 19.68 -7.28
C LYS A 122 -11.53 21.09 -6.72
N ARG A 123 -10.90 21.15 -5.55
CA ARG A 123 -10.53 22.42 -4.93
C ARG A 123 -9.15 22.93 -5.35
N TRP A 124 -8.36 22.09 -6.02
CA TRP A 124 -6.97 22.42 -6.39
C TRP A 124 -6.82 22.75 -7.86
N VAL A 125 -7.84 22.48 -8.62
CA VAL A 125 -7.92 22.76 -10.04
C VAL A 125 -8.90 23.92 -10.24
#